data_0ebd7144080c1cc28192b0ec863e8f66
#
_entry.id   0ebd7144080c1cc28192b0ec863e8f66
#
_cell.length_a   1.000
_cell.length_b   1.000
_cell.length_c   1.000
_cell.angle_alpha   90.00
_cell.angle_beta   90.00
_cell.angle_gamma   90.00
#
_symmetry.space_group_name_H-M   'P 1'
#
loop_
_entity.id
_entity.type
_entity.pdbx_description
1 polymer ?
#
loop_
_entity_poly.entity_id
_entity_poly.type
_entity_poly.pdbx_seq_one_letter_code
_entity_poly.pdbx_strand_id
1 'polypeptide(L)'
;MRKYFDYIDDDELRAFFAGAVKIPSINPPGNEAPMVQYIENFLQANKIEYERIPVEGNRCDIVARVRGKTGENSIIFTGHMDVVPVSDEERGRWNCDPFGAEIRDGVLYGRGSSDMKSGLTAALYAMAVLQRHGIVPPTDIIFAATIDEENYMKGSKKLLYSPLFDGARSLVVCEPTDLKLCIKGKGRTWADVCVRGKTAHGSQAGAGDNAIYTAINLIEKIKHTELTGYSSAENGVSFWRTLAIQAGVEPQVVPDTCVF
;
A
#
# COMPACT_ATOMS: atom_id res chain seq x y z
N MET A 1 14.80 16.62 22.71
CA MET A 1 13.76 16.02 21.86
C MET A 1 12.39 16.70 22.06
N ARG A 2 11.90 16.99 23.26
CA ARG A 2 10.59 17.67 23.48
C ARG A 2 10.44 19.06 22.83
N LYS A 3 11.51 19.78 22.59
CA LYS A 3 11.51 21.17 22.08
C LYS A 3 10.77 21.39 20.75
N TYR A 4 10.59 20.39 19.91
CA TYR A 4 9.94 20.50 18.59
C TYR A 4 8.46 20.08 18.62
N PHE A 5 8.01 19.37 19.66
CA PHE A 5 6.61 19.00 19.79
C PHE A 5 5.69 20.21 20.03
N ASP A 6 6.23 21.28 20.60
CA ASP A 6 5.49 22.53 20.83
C ASP A 6 5.11 23.26 19.52
N TYR A 7 5.69 22.84 18.39
CA TYR A 7 5.40 23.37 17.04
C TYR A 7 4.31 22.59 16.31
N ILE A 8 3.82 21.51 16.88
CA ILE A 8 2.77 20.69 16.29
C ILE A 8 1.41 21.29 16.68
N ASP A 9 0.63 21.65 15.66
CA ASP A 9 -0.79 21.95 15.83
C ASP A 9 -1.58 20.65 15.63
N ASP A 10 -2.09 20.11 16.73
CA ASP A 10 -2.81 18.83 16.75
C ASP A 10 -4.09 18.87 15.91
N ASP A 11 -4.78 20.00 15.86
CA ASP A 11 -6.02 20.14 15.11
C ASP A 11 -5.74 20.22 13.61
N GLU A 12 -4.68 20.91 13.21
CA GLU A 12 -4.23 20.94 11.82
C GLU A 12 -3.75 19.56 11.36
N LEU A 13 -2.95 18.87 12.17
CA LEU A 13 -2.49 17.49 11.86
C LEU A 13 -3.67 16.54 11.71
N ARG A 14 -4.64 16.59 12.63
CA ARG A 14 -5.85 15.76 12.54
C ARG A 14 -6.68 16.10 11.30
N ALA A 15 -6.83 17.36 10.97
CA ALA A 15 -7.56 17.79 9.78
C ALA A 15 -6.86 17.30 8.49
N PHE A 16 -5.54 17.41 8.42
CA PHE A 16 -4.74 16.91 7.30
C PHE A 16 -4.85 15.39 7.17
N PHE A 17 -4.73 14.64 8.26
CA PHE A 17 -4.90 13.19 8.26
C PHE A 17 -6.34 12.78 7.87
N ALA A 18 -7.36 13.38 8.49
CA ALA A 18 -8.76 13.07 8.16
C ALA A 18 -9.08 13.39 6.69
N GLY A 19 -8.55 14.49 6.16
CA GLY A 19 -8.68 14.84 4.75
C GLY A 19 -8.07 13.78 3.82
N ALA A 20 -6.90 13.25 4.15
CA ALA A 20 -6.28 12.16 3.40
C ALA A 20 -7.14 10.88 3.41
N VAL A 21 -7.70 10.50 4.57
CA VAL A 21 -8.55 9.30 4.68
C VAL A 21 -9.85 9.43 3.88
N LYS A 22 -10.41 10.64 3.77
CA LYS A 22 -11.62 10.91 2.96
C LYS A 22 -11.42 10.71 1.45
N ILE A 23 -10.20 10.58 0.98
CA ILE A 23 -9.90 10.36 -0.44
C ILE A 23 -9.85 8.86 -0.71
N PRO A 24 -10.78 8.31 -1.50
CA PRO A 24 -10.80 6.88 -1.83
C PRO A 24 -9.77 6.57 -2.94
N SER A 25 -8.50 6.55 -2.58
CA SER A 25 -7.39 6.18 -3.46
C SER A 25 -7.28 4.66 -3.64
N ILE A 26 -8.36 4.03 -4.11
CA ILE A 26 -8.51 2.58 -4.18
C ILE A 26 -7.62 1.96 -5.25
N ASN A 27 -6.94 0.88 -4.92
CA ASN A 27 -6.14 0.07 -5.83
C ASN A 27 -6.39 -1.44 -5.60
N PRO A 28 -6.78 -2.24 -6.61
CA PRO A 28 -7.05 -1.82 -7.98
C PRO A 28 -8.34 -0.98 -8.12
N PRO A 29 -8.50 -0.17 -9.18
CA PRO A 29 -7.66 -0.06 -10.38
C PRO A 29 -6.48 0.92 -10.27
N GLY A 30 -6.33 1.66 -9.14
CA GLY A 30 -5.33 2.67 -8.96
C GLY A 30 -5.87 4.09 -9.19
N ASN A 31 -6.49 4.65 -8.15
CA ASN A 31 -7.13 5.98 -8.18
C ASN A 31 -6.41 6.95 -7.23
N GLU A 32 -5.10 7.06 -7.36
CA GLU A 32 -4.27 7.89 -6.46
C GLU A 32 -4.23 9.37 -6.87
N ALA A 33 -4.64 9.73 -8.10
CA ALA A 33 -4.54 11.11 -8.58
C ALA A 33 -5.17 12.17 -7.63
N PRO A 34 -6.33 11.96 -7.00
CA PRO A 34 -6.85 12.88 -6.01
C PRO A 34 -5.97 13.00 -4.76
N MET A 35 -5.31 11.90 -4.35
CA MET A 35 -4.39 11.90 -3.22
C MET A 35 -3.10 12.63 -3.56
N VAL A 36 -2.58 12.45 -4.77
CA VAL A 36 -1.46 13.22 -5.32
C VAL A 36 -1.75 14.72 -5.23
N GLN A 37 -2.91 15.17 -5.72
CA GLN A 37 -3.29 16.57 -5.67
C GLN A 37 -3.43 17.09 -4.24
N TYR A 38 -3.94 16.28 -3.34
CA TYR A 38 -4.07 16.62 -1.91
C TYR A 38 -2.72 16.87 -1.26
N ILE A 39 -1.76 15.97 -1.50
CA ILE A 39 -0.38 16.11 -1.02
C ILE A 39 0.29 17.34 -1.61
N GLU A 40 0.14 17.58 -2.91
CA GLU A 40 0.73 18.75 -3.55
C GLU A 40 0.21 20.07 -2.97
N ASN A 41 -1.10 20.17 -2.76
CA ASN A 41 -1.69 21.35 -2.13
C ASN A 41 -1.06 21.61 -0.75
N PHE A 42 -0.85 20.54 0.03
CA PHE A 42 -0.19 20.65 1.33
C PHE A 42 1.28 21.07 1.20
N LEU A 43 2.04 20.50 0.28
CA LEU A 43 3.45 20.83 0.05
C LEU A 43 3.61 22.28 -0.42
N GLN A 44 2.76 22.74 -1.36
CA GLN A 44 2.74 24.10 -1.85
C GLN A 44 2.44 25.11 -0.76
N ALA A 45 1.39 24.86 0.05
CA ALA A 45 1.03 25.72 1.17
C ALA A 45 2.18 25.86 2.18
N ASN A 46 3.00 24.84 2.33
CA ASN A 46 4.16 24.80 3.22
C ASN A 46 5.48 25.20 2.56
N LYS A 47 5.47 25.55 1.29
CA LYS A 47 6.67 25.93 0.51
C LYS A 47 7.76 24.84 0.54
N ILE A 48 7.34 23.57 0.50
CA ILE A 48 8.24 22.43 0.43
C ILE A 48 8.48 22.10 -1.04
N GLU A 49 9.76 21.95 -1.40
CA GLU A 49 10.19 21.51 -2.74
C GLU A 49 9.67 20.10 -3.00
N TYR A 50 9.09 19.85 -4.19
CA TYR A 50 8.64 18.53 -4.60
C TYR A 50 8.64 18.36 -6.11
N GLU A 51 8.59 17.10 -6.54
CA GLU A 51 8.44 16.73 -7.94
C GLU A 51 7.49 15.54 -8.10
N ARG A 52 6.82 15.47 -9.26
CA ARG A 52 6.05 14.30 -9.69
C ARG A 52 6.93 13.35 -10.47
N ILE A 53 6.93 12.08 -10.10
CA ILE A 53 7.63 11.04 -10.83
C ILE A 53 6.58 10.18 -11.57
N PRO A 54 6.43 10.32 -12.88
CA PRO A 54 5.48 9.53 -13.66
C PRO A 54 5.79 8.02 -13.55
N VAL A 55 4.78 7.21 -13.27
CA VAL A 55 4.92 5.75 -13.12
C VAL A 55 4.15 5.03 -14.21
N GLU A 56 2.83 5.25 -14.32
CA GLU A 56 1.97 4.55 -15.28
C GLU A 56 0.75 5.40 -15.66
N GLY A 57 0.55 5.66 -16.92
CA GLY A 57 -0.57 6.48 -17.40
C GLY A 57 -0.56 7.86 -16.75
N ASN A 58 -1.62 8.19 -16.02
CA ASN A 58 -1.74 9.44 -15.24
C ASN A 58 -1.35 9.28 -13.75
N ARG A 59 -0.88 8.10 -13.36
CA ARG A 59 -0.46 7.80 -11.98
C ARG A 59 1.01 8.20 -11.78
N CYS A 60 1.32 8.85 -10.68
CA CYS A 60 2.66 9.30 -10.36
C CYS A 60 2.93 9.20 -8.86
N ASP A 61 4.21 9.04 -8.52
CA ASP A 61 4.71 9.27 -7.18
C ASP A 61 4.94 10.76 -6.95
N ILE A 62 5.01 11.17 -5.70
CA ILE A 62 5.50 12.50 -5.29
C ILE A 62 6.74 12.32 -4.43
N VAL A 63 7.80 13.05 -4.78
CA VAL A 63 9.00 13.13 -3.95
C VAL A 63 9.16 14.55 -3.46
N ALA A 64 9.11 14.73 -2.14
CA ALA A 64 9.27 16.01 -1.46
C ALA A 64 10.62 16.08 -0.75
N ARG A 65 11.20 17.29 -0.60
CA ARG A 65 12.52 17.49 0.01
C ARG A 65 12.56 18.70 0.93
N VAL A 66 13.13 18.51 2.11
CA VAL A 66 13.60 19.59 2.97
C VAL A 66 15.11 19.55 3.01
N ARG A 67 15.74 20.63 2.58
CA ARG A 67 17.21 20.73 2.46
C ARG A 67 17.87 20.74 3.84
N GLY A 68 18.91 19.94 3.98
CA GLY A 68 19.78 19.90 5.15
C GLY A 68 20.97 20.86 5.05
N LYS A 69 21.80 20.85 6.11
CA LYS A 69 22.97 21.72 6.20
C LYS A 69 24.09 21.35 5.23
N THR A 70 24.30 20.06 4.98
CA THR A 70 25.44 19.57 4.21
C THR A 70 25.09 19.20 2.78
N GLY A 71 23.85 18.77 2.51
CA GLY A 71 23.43 18.29 1.18
C GLY A 71 24.12 16.99 0.70
N GLU A 72 25.03 16.43 1.52
CA GLU A 72 25.84 15.26 1.11
C GLU A 72 25.14 13.91 1.35
N ASN A 73 24.18 13.89 2.24
CA ASN A 73 23.49 12.68 2.66
C ASN A 73 22.00 12.98 2.84
N SER A 74 21.18 11.95 2.77
CA SER A 74 19.74 12.08 3.03
C SER A 74 19.20 10.96 3.92
N ILE A 75 18.07 11.24 4.57
CA ILE A 75 17.20 10.27 5.19
C ILE A 75 15.91 10.26 4.37
N ILE A 76 15.52 9.09 3.91
CA ILE A 76 14.28 8.91 3.14
C ILE A 76 13.20 8.39 4.07
N PHE A 77 12.04 9.04 4.03
CA PHE A 77 10.78 8.50 4.52
C PHE A 77 9.93 8.12 3.32
N THR A 78 9.23 7.00 3.39
CA THR A 78 8.34 6.59 2.31
C THR A 78 7.04 6.03 2.86
N GLY A 79 5.98 6.19 2.08
CA GLY A 79 4.67 5.64 2.35
C GLY A 79 3.83 5.61 1.09
N HIS A 80 2.85 4.70 1.04
CA HIS A 80 1.98 4.59 -0.12
C HIS A 80 0.70 5.41 0.02
N MET A 81 0.17 5.81 -1.13
CA MET A 81 -1.03 6.64 -1.25
C MET A 81 -2.29 5.82 -1.46
N ASP A 82 -2.14 4.62 -2.01
CA ASP A 82 -3.26 3.73 -2.33
C ASP A 82 -3.79 2.99 -1.10
N VAL A 83 -4.98 2.46 -1.25
CA VAL A 83 -5.66 1.63 -0.24
C VAL A 83 -6.39 0.48 -0.93
N VAL A 84 -6.51 -0.67 -0.25
CA VAL A 84 -7.31 -1.79 -0.75
C VAL A 84 -8.79 -1.42 -0.87
N PRO A 85 -9.53 -2.05 -1.81
CA PRO A 85 -10.96 -1.85 -1.97
C PRO A 85 -11.77 -2.16 -0.71
N VAL A 86 -12.97 -1.64 -0.64
CA VAL A 86 -14.01 -2.03 0.31
C VAL A 86 -15.14 -2.65 -0.50
N SER A 87 -15.37 -3.97 -0.37
CA SER A 87 -16.47 -4.64 -1.05
C SER A 87 -17.83 -4.24 -0.47
N ASP A 88 -18.91 -4.49 -1.20
CA ASP A 88 -20.27 -4.19 -0.71
C ASP A 88 -20.59 -4.99 0.56
N GLU A 89 -20.14 -6.25 0.65
CA GLU A 89 -20.31 -7.08 1.84
C GLU A 89 -19.49 -6.55 3.02
N GLU A 90 -18.26 -6.08 2.76
CA GLU A 90 -17.41 -5.46 3.78
C GLU A 90 -18.02 -4.15 4.25
N ARG A 91 -18.52 -3.32 3.33
CA ARG A 91 -19.19 -2.03 3.65
C ARG A 91 -20.36 -2.22 4.61
N GLY A 92 -21.15 -3.29 4.45
CA GLY A 92 -22.23 -3.64 5.34
C GLY A 92 -21.80 -3.97 6.79
N ARG A 93 -20.52 -4.24 7.03
CA ARG A 93 -19.95 -4.54 8.36
C ARG A 93 -19.29 -3.33 9.03
N TRP A 94 -19.11 -2.24 8.29
CA TRP A 94 -18.58 -1.00 8.86
C TRP A 94 -19.63 -0.27 9.69
N ASN A 95 -19.23 0.25 10.85
CA ASN A 95 -20.10 1.07 11.72
C ASN A 95 -20.11 2.56 11.33
N CYS A 96 -19.42 2.93 10.27
CA CYS A 96 -19.33 4.28 9.72
C CYS A 96 -19.00 4.19 8.22
N ASP A 97 -19.03 5.32 7.51
CA ASP A 97 -18.53 5.35 6.12
C ASP A 97 -17.02 5.05 6.11
N PRO A 98 -16.54 4.03 5.36
CA PRO A 98 -15.12 3.73 5.24
C PRO A 98 -14.24 4.89 4.79
N PHE A 99 -14.82 5.88 4.10
CA PHE A 99 -14.13 7.10 3.68
C PHE A 99 -14.64 8.36 4.38
N GLY A 100 -15.38 8.21 5.50
CA GLY A 100 -15.91 9.30 6.28
C GLY A 100 -14.88 9.98 7.18
N ALA A 101 -13.80 9.28 7.54
CA ALA A 101 -12.80 9.72 8.52
C ALA A 101 -13.43 10.17 9.85
N GLU A 102 -14.38 9.39 10.34
CA GLU A 102 -15.07 9.69 11.58
C GLU A 102 -14.15 9.54 12.79
N ILE A 103 -14.17 10.50 13.69
CA ILE A 103 -13.40 10.45 14.95
C ILE A 103 -14.36 10.19 16.10
N ARG A 104 -14.14 9.09 16.84
CA ARG A 104 -14.86 8.71 18.06
C ARG A 104 -13.85 8.38 19.15
N ASP A 105 -13.99 8.96 20.31
CA ASP A 105 -13.16 8.69 21.48
C ASP A 105 -11.64 8.79 21.20
N GLY A 106 -11.25 9.75 20.35
CA GLY A 106 -9.86 9.96 19.95
C GLY A 106 -9.32 8.99 18.90
N VAL A 107 -10.15 8.10 18.35
CA VAL A 107 -9.79 7.15 17.29
C VAL A 107 -10.42 7.59 15.97
N LEU A 108 -9.60 7.66 14.91
CA LEU A 108 -10.06 7.95 13.55
C LEU A 108 -10.37 6.64 12.81
N TYR A 109 -11.59 6.49 12.37
CA TYR A 109 -12.08 5.34 11.62
C TYR A 109 -12.10 5.64 10.12
N GLY A 110 -11.53 4.74 9.33
CA GLY A 110 -11.57 4.84 7.87
C GLY A 110 -10.62 3.88 7.18
N ARG A 111 -10.91 3.49 5.93
CA ARG A 111 -10.01 2.71 5.10
C ARG A 111 -8.72 3.51 4.84
N GLY A 112 -7.56 2.89 5.10
CA GLY A 112 -6.27 3.56 4.97
C GLY A 112 -5.88 4.42 6.18
N SER A 113 -6.70 4.49 7.25
CA SER A 113 -6.34 5.26 8.45
C SER A 113 -5.10 4.67 9.14
N SER A 114 -4.99 3.36 9.25
CA SER A 114 -3.80 2.67 9.76
C SER A 114 -2.80 2.37 8.65
N ASP A 115 -3.24 1.79 7.55
CA ASP A 115 -2.46 1.34 6.43
C ASP A 115 -2.75 2.20 5.19
N MET A 116 -1.87 3.23 4.84
CA MET A 116 -0.87 3.76 5.77
C MET A 116 -0.89 5.30 5.78
N LYS A 117 -2.08 5.91 5.56
CA LYS A 117 -2.21 7.37 5.47
C LYS A 117 -1.83 8.10 6.77
N SER A 118 -1.90 7.43 7.94
CA SER A 118 -1.41 7.99 9.20
C SER A 118 0.09 8.25 9.16
N GLY A 119 0.88 7.25 8.78
CA GLY A 119 2.32 7.38 8.65
C GLY A 119 2.72 8.38 7.57
N LEU A 120 2.04 8.33 6.42
CA LEU A 120 2.24 9.26 5.32
C LEU A 120 2.00 10.72 5.73
N THR A 121 0.88 11.01 6.36
CA THR A 121 0.54 12.38 6.78
C THR A 121 1.39 12.86 7.93
N ALA A 122 1.73 11.99 8.90
CA ALA A 122 2.61 12.34 10.00
C ALA A 122 4.02 12.76 9.51
N ALA A 123 4.59 12.01 8.56
CA ALA A 123 5.91 12.33 8.00
C ALA A 123 5.89 13.65 7.21
N LEU A 124 4.89 13.85 6.36
CA LEU A 124 4.72 15.10 5.60
C LEU A 124 4.50 16.30 6.53
N TYR A 125 3.70 16.13 7.59
CA TYR A 125 3.46 17.19 8.56
C TYR A 125 4.73 17.54 9.34
N ALA A 126 5.53 16.56 9.72
CA ALA A 126 6.83 16.80 10.36
C ALA A 126 7.77 17.62 9.45
N MET A 127 7.80 17.35 8.14
CA MET A 127 8.53 18.18 7.17
C MET A 127 8.00 19.62 7.12
N ALA A 128 6.68 19.80 7.17
CA ALA A 128 6.06 21.10 7.19
C ALA A 128 6.42 21.90 8.47
N VAL A 129 6.47 21.26 9.61
CA VAL A 129 6.93 21.86 10.87
C VAL A 129 8.38 22.35 10.73
N LEU A 130 9.29 21.54 10.19
CA LEU A 130 10.68 21.95 9.96
C LEU A 130 10.74 23.17 9.05
N GLN A 131 10.03 23.14 7.94
CA GLN A 131 10.03 24.21 6.93
C GLN A 131 9.47 25.52 7.49
N ARG A 132 8.31 25.47 8.15
CA ARG A 132 7.62 26.65 8.73
C ARG A 132 8.46 27.36 9.79
N HIS A 133 9.19 26.60 10.59
CA HIS A 133 10.00 27.15 11.69
C HIS A 133 11.46 27.39 11.32
N GLY A 134 11.83 27.25 10.05
CA GLY A 134 13.19 27.47 9.59
C GLY A 134 14.20 26.51 10.25
N ILE A 135 13.76 25.32 10.64
CA ILE A 135 14.61 24.30 11.25
C ILE A 135 15.32 23.55 10.14
N VAL A 136 16.62 23.82 9.99
CA VAL A 136 17.45 23.14 9.00
C VAL A 136 17.99 21.85 9.59
N PRO A 137 17.59 20.66 9.06
CA PRO A 137 18.10 19.37 9.55
C PRO A 137 19.60 19.21 9.21
N PRO A 138 20.31 18.29 9.88
CA PRO A 138 21.71 18.01 9.56
C PRO A 138 21.95 17.55 8.13
N THR A 139 21.03 16.72 7.60
CA THR A 139 21.06 16.13 6.27
C THR A 139 19.74 16.38 5.58
N ASP A 140 19.66 16.18 4.27
CA ASP A 140 18.40 16.28 3.53
C ASP A 140 17.38 15.29 4.07
N ILE A 141 16.13 15.73 4.18
CA ILE A 141 14.98 14.86 4.45
C ILE A 141 14.18 14.75 3.16
N ILE A 142 14.03 13.53 2.67
CA ILE A 142 13.26 13.20 1.48
C ILE A 142 12.03 12.40 1.92
N PHE A 143 10.87 12.72 1.37
CA PHE A 143 9.68 11.89 1.50
C PHE A 143 9.21 11.43 0.13
N ALA A 144 9.00 10.13 -0.04
CA ALA A 144 8.47 9.53 -1.25
C ALA A 144 7.06 8.98 -0.98
N ALA A 145 6.04 9.67 -1.48
CA ALA A 145 4.68 9.16 -1.52
C ALA A 145 4.52 8.32 -2.79
N THR A 146 4.34 7.01 -2.63
CA THR A 146 4.33 6.05 -3.74
C THR A 146 2.93 5.58 -4.08
N ILE A 147 2.75 5.13 -5.32
CA ILE A 147 1.54 4.45 -5.81
C ILE A 147 1.73 2.94 -5.83
N ASP A 148 0.60 2.21 -5.85
CA ASP A 148 0.53 0.80 -6.22
C ASP A 148 1.21 -0.16 -5.23
N GLU A 149 1.34 0.21 -3.95
CA GLU A 149 1.92 -0.68 -2.93
C GLU A 149 1.06 -1.91 -2.73
N GLU A 150 -0.25 -1.72 -2.64
CA GLU A 150 -1.26 -2.76 -2.37
C GLU A 150 -1.39 -3.80 -3.49
N ASN A 151 -0.74 -3.56 -4.64
CA ASN A 151 -0.79 -4.44 -5.80
C ASN A 151 0.62 -4.86 -6.27
N TYR A 152 1.24 -4.12 -7.18
CA TYR A 152 2.50 -4.51 -7.81
C TYR A 152 3.72 -3.67 -7.38
N MET A 153 3.56 -2.70 -6.49
CA MET A 153 4.63 -1.80 -6.01
C MET A 153 5.30 -1.03 -7.16
N LYS A 154 4.54 -0.60 -8.17
CA LYS A 154 5.09 0.07 -9.37
C LYS A 154 5.80 1.36 -9.03
N GLY A 155 5.25 2.17 -8.10
CA GLY A 155 5.87 3.41 -7.63
C GLY A 155 7.23 3.13 -7.00
N SER A 156 7.28 2.32 -5.97
CA SER A 156 8.54 1.98 -5.28
C SER A 156 9.59 1.39 -6.24
N LYS A 157 9.17 0.51 -7.16
CA LYS A 157 10.06 -0.05 -8.19
C LYS A 157 10.61 1.02 -9.13
N LYS A 158 9.80 2.03 -9.49
CA LYS A 158 10.24 3.14 -10.31
C LYS A 158 11.32 3.96 -9.62
N LEU A 159 11.16 4.18 -8.32
CA LEU A 159 12.08 5.01 -7.52
C LEU A 159 13.41 4.33 -7.22
N LEU A 160 13.50 2.99 -7.24
CA LEU A 160 14.74 2.25 -6.99
C LEU A 160 15.93 2.70 -7.85
N TYR A 161 15.64 3.23 -9.04
CA TYR A 161 16.65 3.67 -10.01
C TYR A 161 16.69 5.20 -10.15
N SER A 162 16.06 5.92 -9.23
CA SER A 162 16.04 7.38 -9.27
C SER A 162 17.30 7.96 -8.62
N PRO A 163 18.00 8.87 -9.28
CA PRO A 163 19.13 9.58 -8.68
C PRO A 163 18.74 10.47 -7.49
N LEU A 164 17.45 10.69 -7.27
CA LEU A 164 16.95 11.44 -6.11
C LEU A 164 17.34 10.83 -4.77
N PHE A 165 17.65 9.54 -4.78
CA PHE A 165 18.02 8.79 -3.58
C PHE A 165 19.53 8.50 -3.48
N ASP A 166 20.34 9.05 -4.40
CA ASP A 166 21.78 8.94 -4.30
C ASP A 166 22.26 9.59 -3.00
N GLY A 167 23.15 8.89 -2.30
CA GLY A 167 23.65 9.36 -0.99
C GLY A 167 22.68 9.12 0.19
N ALA A 168 21.54 8.46 -0.02
CA ALA A 168 20.66 8.09 1.10
C ALA A 168 21.36 7.14 2.06
N ARG A 169 21.34 7.47 3.37
CA ARG A 169 21.94 6.63 4.42
C ARG A 169 20.92 5.80 5.17
N SER A 170 19.68 6.19 5.14
CA SER A 170 18.60 5.51 5.85
C SER A 170 17.30 5.63 5.08
N LEU A 171 16.53 4.56 5.11
CA LEU A 171 15.15 4.51 4.61
C LEU A 171 14.23 4.12 5.75
N VAL A 172 13.20 4.89 5.98
CA VAL A 172 12.13 4.62 6.94
C VAL A 172 10.83 4.44 6.17
N VAL A 173 10.28 3.24 6.23
CA VAL A 173 8.96 2.93 5.69
C VAL A 173 7.94 3.21 6.79
N CYS A 174 7.00 4.12 6.54
CA CYS A 174 6.10 4.64 7.58
C CYS A 174 4.85 3.76 7.76
N GLU A 175 4.99 2.44 7.61
CA GLU A 175 3.95 1.42 7.78
C GLU A 175 3.49 1.26 9.23
N PRO A 176 2.27 0.73 9.48
CA PRO A 176 1.76 0.52 10.82
C PRO A 176 2.47 -0.63 11.53
N THR A 177 3.29 -0.30 12.53
CA THR A 177 4.11 -1.25 13.30
C THR A 177 3.82 -1.20 14.81
N ASP A 178 2.70 -0.64 15.24
CA ASP A 178 2.41 -0.34 16.66
C ASP A 178 3.51 0.51 17.30
N LEU A 179 4.10 1.44 16.55
CA LEU A 179 5.24 2.29 16.97
C LEU A 179 6.48 1.48 17.36
N LYS A 180 6.60 0.23 16.89
CA LYS A 180 7.79 -0.60 17.09
C LYS A 180 8.73 -0.48 15.90
N LEU A 181 10.03 -0.54 16.17
CA LEU A 181 11.01 -0.59 15.11
C LEU A 181 11.04 -1.98 14.46
N CYS A 182 10.61 -2.06 13.21
CA CYS A 182 10.71 -3.27 12.39
C CYS A 182 11.89 -3.12 11.43
N ILE A 183 12.86 -4.04 11.53
CA ILE A 183 14.08 -4.03 10.71
C ILE A 183 14.07 -5.09 9.60
N LYS A 184 13.00 -5.85 9.50
CA LYS A 184 12.80 -6.88 8.47
C LYS A 184 11.35 -6.87 7.99
N GLY A 185 11.14 -7.14 6.71
CA GLY A 185 9.84 -7.40 6.11
C GLY A 185 9.78 -8.79 5.49
N LYS A 186 8.58 -9.32 5.29
CA LYS A 186 8.35 -10.54 4.51
C LYS A 186 8.26 -10.19 3.04
N GLY A 187 8.88 -11.01 2.19
CA GLY A 187 8.60 -10.98 0.76
C GLY A 187 7.28 -11.66 0.43
N ARG A 188 6.68 -11.28 -0.70
CA ARG A 188 5.52 -11.97 -1.27
C ARG A 188 5.77 -12.32 -2.73
N THR A 189 5.19 -13.43 -3.16
CA THR A 189 5.15 -13.85 -4.57
C THR A 189 3.71 -14.18 -4.90
N TRP A 190 3.20 -13.61 -5.98
CA TRP A 190 1.91 -13.97 -6.54
C TRP A 190 2.14 -14.85 -7.76
N ALA A 191 1.29 -15.86 -7.90
CA ALA A 191 1.32 -16.77 -9.03
C ALA A 191 -0.12 -17.12 -9.43
N ASP A 192 -0.39 -17.06 -10.71
CA ASP A 192 -1.63 -17.58 -11.28
C ASP A 192 -1.41 -19.03 -11.70
N VAL A 193 -2.24 -19.92 -11.18
CA VAL A 193 -2.21 -21.34 -11.54
C VAL A 193 -3.40 -21.63 -12.45
N CYS A 194 -3.12 -21.86 -13.73
CA CYS A 194 -4.14 -22.18 -14.72
C CYS A 194 -4.27 -23.71 -14.86
N VAL A 195 -5.40 -24.24 -14.42
CA VAL A 195 -5.78 -25.64 -14.59
C VAL A 195 -6.62 -25.78 -15.85
N ARG A 196 -6.28 -26.70 -16.72
CA ARG A 196 -6.99 -27.01 -17.96
C ARG A 196 -7.66 -28.36 -17.85
N GLY A 197 -8.90 -28.43 -18.29
CA GLY A 197 -9.72 -29.61 -18.38
C GLY A 197 -10.26 -29.82 -19.81
N LYS A 198 -11.46 -30.36 -19.90
CA LYS A 198 -12.15 -30.63 -21.16
C LYS A 198 -13.64 -30.31 -21.02
N THR A 199 -14.17 -29.49 -21.91
CA THR A 199 -15.62 -29.21 -21.94
C THR A 199 -16.45 -30.43 -22.31
N ALA A 200 -17.64 -30.49 -21.73
CA ALA A 200 -18.73 -31.38 -22.16
C ALA A 200 -20.08 -30.76 -21.80
N HIS A 201 -21.14 -31.18 -22.48
CA HIS A 201 -22.50 -30.80 -22.08
C HIS A 201 -22.84 -31.40 -20.71
N GLY A 202 -23.54 -30.66 -19.84
CA GLY A 202 -23.86 -31.12 -18.48
C GLY A 202 -24.57 -32.46 -18.40
N SER A 203 -25.43 -32.80 -19.40
CA SER A 203 -26.06 -34.14 -19.49
C SER A 203 -25.09 -35.29 -19.81
N GLN A 204 -23.87 -34.96 -20.25
CA GLN A 204 -22.80 -35.90 -20.57
C GLN A 204 -21.51 -35.52 -19.83
N ALA A 205 -21.63 -35.07 -18.59
CA ALA A 205 -20.52 -34.55 -17.80
C ALA A 205 -19.33 -35.52 -17.70
N GLY A 206 -19.59 -36.84 -17.75
CA GLY A 206 -18.53 -37.89 -17.75
C GLY A 206 -17.66 -37.94 -19.01
N ALA A 207 -18.04 -37.23 -20.08
CA ALA A 207 -17.21 -37.08 -21.28
C ALA A 207 -16.25 -35.89 -21.22
N GLY A 208 -16.39 -35.04 -20.22
CA GLY A 208 -15.55 -33.89 -19.92
C GLY A 208 -14.52 -34.19 -18.82
N ASP A 209 -13.65 -33.18 -18.59
CA ASP A 209 -12.74 -33.13 -17.45
C ASP A 209 -12.96 -31.77 -16.77
N ASN A 210 -13.47 -31.78 -15.54
CA ASN A 210 -13.86 -30.55 -14.84
C ASN A 210 -12.64 -29.92 -14.18
N ALA A 211 -12.16 -28.82 -14.74
CA ALA A 211 -11.03 -28.07 -14.24
C ALA A 211 -11.21 -27.57 -12.80
N ILE A 212 -12.44 -27.33 -12.34
CA ILE A 212 -12.71 -26.92 -10.95
C ILE A 212 -12.32 -28.03 -9.99
N TYR A 213 -12.70 -29.28 -10.24
CA TYR A 213 -12.37 -30.39 -9.33
C TYR A 213 -10.87 -30.64 -9.29
N THR A 214 -10.19 -30.55 -10.43
CA THR A 214 -8.73 -30.64 -10.48
C THR A 214 -8.06 -29.51 -9.72
N ALA A 215 -8.56 -28.27 -9.87
CA ALA A 215 -8.09 -27.11 -9.11
C ALA A 215 -8.28 -27.26 -7.60
N ILE A 216 -9.45 -27.73 -7.14
CA ILE A 216 -9.70 -28.00 -5.72
C ILE A 216 -8.67 -28.97 -5.15
N ASN A 217 -8.44 -30.08 -5.84
CA ASN A 217 -7.46 -31.08 -5.41
C ASN A 217 -6.04 -30.51 -5.35
N LEU A 218 -5.69 -29.64 -6.29
CA LEU A 218 -4.37 -28.98 -6.30
C LEU A 218 -4.24 -27.93 -5.18
N ILE A 219 -5.27 -27.14 -4.94
CA ILE A 219 -5.32 -26.16 -3.84
C ILE A 219 -5.11 -26.87 -2.49
N GLU A 220 -5.80 -27.99 -2.24
CA GLU A 220 -5.62 -28.76 -1.02
C GLU A 220 -4.20 -29.31 -0.87
N LYS A 221 -3.58 -29.78 -1.94
CA LYS A 221 -2.18 -30.21 -1.92
C LYS A 221 -1.24 -29.05 -1.59
N ILE A 222 -1.40 -27.90 -2.26
CA ILE A 222 -0.59 -26.70 -2.01
C ILE A 222 -0.74 -26.23 -0.56
N LYS A 223 -1.97 -26.17 -0.05
CA LYS A 223 -2.26 -25.74 1.31
C LYS A 223 -1.52 -26.56 2.38
N HIS A 224 -1.34 -27.85 2.13
CA HIS A 224 -0.63 -28.77 3.02
C HIS A 224 0.86 -28.95 2.68
N THR A 225 1.38 -28.24 1.67
CA THR A 225 2.80 -28.28 1.33
C THR A 225 3.59 -27.37 2.25
N GLU A 226 4.53 -27.93 2.97
CA GLU A 226 5.45 -27.15 3.80
C GLU A 226 6.48 -26.41 2.93
N LEU A 227 6.66 -25.13 3.19
CA LEU A 227 7.71 -24.30 2.58
C LEU A 227 9.00 -24.45 3.39
N THR A 228 9.65 -25.59 3.23
CA THR A 228 10.92 -25.89 3.92
C THR A 228 12.05 -24.98 3.43
N GLY A 229 12.92 -24.57 4.35
CA GLY A 229 14.07 -23.71 4.04
C GLY A 229 13.81 -22.20 4.04
N TYR A 230 12.55 -21.77 4.11
CA TYR A 230 12.18 -20.35 4.14
C TYR A 230 11.62 -19.89 5.48
N SER A 231 11.17 -20.83 6.32
CA SER A 231 10.67 -20.54 7.66
C SER A 231 11.79 -20.70 8.69
N SER A 232 11.95 -19.71 9.57
CA SER A 232 12.89 -19.78 10.70
C SER A 232 12.35 -18.97 11.88
N ALA A 233 12.92 -19.16 13.07
CA ALA A 233 12.60 -18.35 14.25
C ALA A 233 12.85 -16.85 14.00
N GLU A 234 13.82 -16.52 13.13
CA GLU A 234 14.16 -15.14 12.78
C GLU A 234 13.27 -14.56 11.68
N ASN A 235 12.86 -15.37 10.69
CA ASN A 235 12.12 -14.94 9.50
C ASN A 235 10.61 -15.16 9.61
N GLY A 236 10.16 -15.85 10.66
CA GLY A 236 8.76 -16.24 10.84
C GLY A 236 8.36 -17.40 9.93
N VAL A 237 7.06 -17.67 9.87
CA VAL A 237 6.50 -18.78 9.09
C VAL A 237 6.11 -18.32 7.70
N SER A 238 6.56 -19.05 6.67
CA SER A 238 6.07 -18.91 5.30
C SER A 238 4.79 -19.71 5.10
N PHE A 239 3.87 -19.22 4.29
CA PHE A 239 2.57 -19.88 4.05
C PHE A 239 2.04 -19.60 2.64
N TRP A 240 1.18 -20.51 2.16
CA TRP A 240 0.40 -20.34 0.95
C TRP A 240 -0.98 -19.75 1.26
N ARG A 241 -1.49 -18.92 0.34
CA ARG A 241 -2.87 -18.42 0.37
C ARG A 241 -3.46 -18.42 -1.03
N THR A 242 -4.63 -19.03 -1.19
CA THR A 242 -5.46 -18.83 -2.38
C THR A 242 -6.25 -17.54 -2.17
N LEU A 243 -6.10 -16.59 -3.08
CA LEU A 243 -6.71 -15.24 -2.96
C LEU A 243 -7.94 -15.09 -3.86
N ALA A 244 -7.95 -15.76 -5.01
CA ALA A 244 -9.06 -15.73 -5.95
C ALA A 244 -9.18 -17.07 -6.68
N ILE A 245 -10.40 -17.38 -7.12
CA ILE A 245 -10.70 -18.53 -8.00
C ILE A 245 -11.67 -18.05 -9.07
N GLN A 246 -11.33 -18.29 -10.34
CA GLN A 246 -12.18 -17.99 -11.47
C GLN A 246 -12.33 -19.24 -12.33
N ALA A 247 -13.56 -19.65 -12.60
CA ALA A 247 -13.83 -20.83 -13.41
C ALA A 247 -15.23 -20.80 -14.01
N GLY A 248 -15.39 -21.50 -15.15
CA GLY A 248 -16.67 -21.68 -15.83
C GLY A 248 -17.12 -20.45 -16.62
N VAL A 249 -17.95 -20.71 -17.60
CA VAL A 249 -18.56 -19.68 -18.48
C VAL A 249 -20.08 -19.79 -18.41
N GLU A 250 -20.62 -21.00 -18.47
CA GLU A 250 -22.06 -21.30 -18.53
C GLU A 250 -22.41 -22.43 -17.55
N PRO A 251 -23.55 -22.36 -16.82
CA PRO A 251 -23.93 -23.36 -15.82
C PRO A 251 -24.14 -24.78 -16.39
N GLN A 252 -24.47 -24.91 -17.66
CA GLN A 252 -24.74 -26.20 -18.29
C GLN A 252 -23.53 -26.81 -19.03
N VAL A 253 -22.37 -26.22 -18.90
CA VAL A 253 -21.13 -26.67 -19.55
C VAL A 253 -20.10 -27.03 -18.48
N VAL A 254 -19.47 -28.22 -18.63
CA VAL A 254 -18.34 -28.62 -17.78
C VAL A 254 -17.19 -27.62 -17.99
N PRO A 255 -16.68 -26.95 -16.93
CA PRO A 255 -15.60 -25.98 -17.07
C PRO A 255 -14.31 -26.65 -17.52
N ASP A 256 -13.69 -26.11 -18.57
CA ASP A 256 -12.40 -26.56 -19.07
C ASP A 256 -11.23 -25.72 -18.59
N THR A 257 -11.51 -24.66 -17.84
CA THR A 257 -10.47 -23.77 -17.29
C THR A 257 -10.85 -23.34 -15.89
N CYS A 258 -9.86 -23.37 -14.99
CA CYS A 258 -9.91 -22.79 -13.66
C CYS A 258 -8.59 -22.10 -13.38
N VAL A 259 -8.63 -20.86 -12.90
CA VAL A 259 -7.46 -20.07 -12.49
C VAL A 259 -7.61 -19.72 -11.02
N PHE A 260 -6.55 -19.89 -10.23
CA PHE A 260 -6.51 -19.49 -8.82
C PHE A 260 -5.14 -18.98 -8.38
#